data_df7e8174c12ec0a1844e87bf0b23153f
#
_entry.id   df7e8174c12ec0a1844e87bf0b23153f
#
_cell.length_a   1.000
_cell.length_b   1.000
_cell.length_c   1.000
_cell.angle_alpha   90.00
_cell.angle_beta   90.00
_cell.angle_gamma   90.00
#
_symmetry.space_group_name_H-M   'P 1'
#
loop_
_entity.id
_entity.type
_entity.pdbx_description
1 polymer ?
#
loop_
_entity_poly.entity_id
_entity_poly.type
_entity_poly.pdbx_seq_one_letter_code
_entity_poly.pdbx_strand_id
1 'polypeptide(L)'
;MNLMSVDGYQARISYDPETDQFRGEILGLSGGADFYGSNPDELRREFKQSLEVFLEVCREQGIEPRKQFSGKFNLRIPPELHEQLSLEAEAQGKSLNALAQEALQNSLS
;
A
#
# COMPACT_ATOMS: atom_id res chain seq x y z
N MET A 1 12.86 0.18 -1.13
CA MET A 1 11.70 -0.17 -1.97
C MET A 1 11.60 0.81 -3.12
N ASN A 2 11.48 0.31 -4.33
CA ASN A 2 11.44 1.16 -5.53
C ASN A 2 10.00 1.47 -5.88
N LEU A 3 9.61 2.73 -5.75
CA LEU A 3 8.27 3.21 -6.04
C LEU A 3 8.29 4.18 -7.20
N MET A 4 7.28 4.08 -8.06
CA MET A 4 7.03 5.04 -9.13
C MET A 4 5.63 5.60 -8.92
N SER A 5 5.43 6.89 -9.13
CA SER A 5 4.14 7.55 -8.95
C SER A 5 3.65 8.14 -10.25
N VAL A 6 2.38 7.92 -10.56
CA VAL A 6 1.69 8.52 -11.73
C VAL A 6 0.26 8.86 -11.30
N ASP A 7 -0.15 10.09 -11.51
CA ASP A 7 -1.52 10.55 -11.30
C ASP A 7 -2.10 10.19 -9.91
N GLY A 8 -1.27 10.28 -8.88
CA GLY A 8 -1.69 9.99 -7.51
C GLY A 8 -1.71 8.52 -7.14
N TYR A 9 -1.28 7.64 -8.02
CA TYR A 9 -1.14 6.22 -7.76
C TYR A 9 0.34 5.86 -7.69
N GLN A 10 0.65 4.83 -6.90
CA GLN A 10 2.02 4.34 -6.75
C GLN A 10 2.12 2.91 -7.24
N ALA A 11 3.26 2.56 -7.80
CA ALA A 11 3.58 1.20 -8.22
C ALA A 11 4.91 0.78 -7.61
N ARG A 12 4.98 -0.48 -7.22
CA ARG A 12 6.23 -1.10 -6.79
C ARG A 12 6.93 -1.67 -7.99
N ILE A 13 8.19 -1.27 -8.20
CA ILE A 13 8.99 -1.69 -9.34
C ILE A 13 9.98 -2.75 -8.89
N SER A 14 10.07 -3.85 -9.64
CA SER A 14 11.02 -4.93 -9.39
C SER A 14 11.58 -5.46 -10.71
N TYR A 15 12.79 -5.99 -10.68
CA TYR A 15 13.39 -6.62 -11.84
C TYR A 15 12.86 -8.05 -11.98
N ASP A 16 12.44 -8.40 -13.20
CA ASP A 16 11.99 -9.76 -13.53
C ASP A 16 13.06 -10.44 -14.40
N PRO A 17 13.83 -11.38 -13.83
CA PRO A 17 14.89 -12.06 -14.56
C PRO A 17 14.40 -12.97 -15.68
N GLU A 18 13.15 -13.43 -15.62
CA GLU A 18 12.60 -14.30 -16.67
C GLU A 18 12.40 -13.55 -17.99
N THR A 19 11.95 -12.31 -17.90
CA THR A 19 11.68 -11.49 -19.08
C THR A 19 12.76 -10.46 -19.35
N ASP A 20 13.73 -10.33 -18.45
CA ASP A 20 14.79 -9.32 -18.50
C ASP A 20 14.20 -7.90 -18.62
N GLN A 21 13.13 -7.65 -17.89
CA GLN A 21 12.44 -6.37 -17.83
C GLN A 21 12.13 -6.02 -16.38
N PHE A 22 11.70 -4.79 -16.18
CA PHE A 22 11.15 -4.37 -14.88
C PHE A 22 9.65 -4.59 -14.88
N ARG A 23 9.14 -5.04 -13.76
CA ARG A 23 7.72 -5.22 -13.52
C ARG A 23 7.23 -4.17 -12.54
N GLY A 24 6.09 -3.55 -12.84
CA GLY A 24 5.42 -2.65 -11.93
C GLY A 24 4.11 -3.24 -11.47
N GLU A 25 3.83 -3.12 -10.18
CA GLU A 25 2.55 -3.51 -9.58
C GLU A 25 1.92 -2.26 -8.99
N ILE A 26 0.76 -1.86 -9.50
CA ILE A 26 0.06 -0.68 -8.98
C ILE A 26 -0.55 -1.02 -7.63
N LEU A 27 -0.23 -0.20 -6.63
CA LEU A 27 -0.65 -0.44 -5.24
C LEU A 27 -1.98 0.23 -4.92
N GLY A 28 -2.69 -0.33 -3.95
CA GLY A 28 -3.91 0.27 -3.42
C GLY A 28 -5.14 0.15 -4.30
N LEU A 29 -5.10 -0.69 -5.32
CA LEU A 29 -6.25 -0.92 -6.19
C LEU A 29 -7.18 -1.98 -5.62
N SER A 30 -8.45 -1.90 -5.97
CA SER A 30 -9.45 -2.92 -5.62
C SER A 30 -9.26 -4.22 -6.40
N GLY A 31 -8.46 -4.19 -7.46
CA GLY A 31 -8.04 -5.36 -8.24
C GLY A 31 -6.56 -5.30 -8.53
N GLY A 32 -6.08 -6.11 -9.46
CA GLY A 32 -4.68 -6.13 -9.84
C GLY A 32 -4.45 -5.42 -11.17
N ALA A 33 -3.34 -4.69 -11.28
CA ALA A 33 -2.89 -4.11 -12.54
C ALA A 33 -1.37 -4.05 -12.53
N ASP A 34 -0.77 -4.74 -13.49
CA ASP A 34 0.68 -4.84 -13.63
C ASP A 34 1.10 -4.27 -14.99
N PHE A 35 2.35 -3.88 -15.08
CA PHE A 35 2.93 -3.39 -16.33
C PHE A 35 4.41 -3.75 -16.36
N TYR A 36 5.00 -3.70 -17.57
CA TYR A 36 6.40 -4.04 -17.78
C TYR A 36 7.07 -2.97 -18.63
N GLY A 37 8.37 -2.82 -18.45
CA GLY A 37 9.16 -1.92 -19.25
C GLY A 37 10.64 -2.16 -19.04
N SER A 38 11.45 -1.74 -20.02
CA SER A 38 12.91 -1.95 -20.03
C SER A 38 13.68 -0.75 -19.46
N ASN A 39 13.03 0.39 -19.30
CA ASN A 39 13.64 1.61 -18.80
C ASN A 39 12.58 2.49 -18.12
N PRO A 40 13.00 3.55 -17.40
CA PRO A 40 12.04 4.38 -16.66
C PRO A 40 10.98 5.06 -17.53
N ASP A 41 11.33 5.52 -18.71
CA ASP A 41 10.36 6.19 -19.59
C ASP A 41 9.30 5.22 -20.08
N GLU A 42 9.71 4.02 -20.48
CA GLU A 42 8.79 2.96 -20.90
C GLU A 42 7.90 2.53 -19.76
N LEU A 43 8.47 2.34 -18.56
CA LEU A 43 7.70 2.01 -17.37
C LEU A 43 6.62 3.04 -17.07
N ARG A 44 6.96 4.32 -17.19
CA ARG A 44 6.02 5.40 -16.91
C ARG A 44 4.87 5.40 -17.91
N ARG A 45 5.15 5.18 -19.18
CA ARG A 45 4.12 5.07 -20.23
C ARG A 45 3.22 3.87 -19.99
N GLU A 46 3.81 2.72 -19.71
CA GLU A 46 3.06 1.49 -19.46
C GLU A 46 2.25 1.56 -18.17
N PHE A 47 2.77 2.21 -17.13
CA PHE A 47 2.03 2.48 -15.91
C PHE A 47 0.77 3.27 -16.23
N LYS A 48 0.93 4.35 -16.95
CA LYS A 48 -0.19 5.24 -17.30
C LYS A 48 -1.24 4.49 -18.13
N GLN A 49 -0.80 3.72 -19.10
CA GLN A 49 -1.67 2.90 -19.94
C GLN A 49 -2.45 1.88 -19.11
N SER A 50 -1.75 1.12 -18.29
CA SER A 50 -2.35 0.09 -17.44
C SER A 50 -3.35 0.69 -16.46
N LEU A 51 -3.01 1.83 -15.87
CA LEU A 51 -3.88 2.55 -14.96
C LEU A 51 -5.15 3.03 -15.67
N GLU A 52 -5.02 3.62 -16.84
CA GLU A 52 -6.17 4.10 -17.62
C GLU A 52 -7.14 2.97 -17.96
N VAL A 53 -6.62 1.82 -18.38
CA VAL A 53 -7.43 0.64 -18.68
C VAL A 53 -8.17 0.17 -17.41
N PHE A 54 -7.47 0.09 -16.29
CA PHE A 54 -8.07 -0.33 -15.02
C PHE A 54 -9.20 0.63 -14.59
N LEU A 55 -8.94 1.92 -14.64
CA LEU A 55 -9.93 2.93 -14.27
C LEU A 55 -11.16 2.91 -15.17
N GLU A 56 -10.95 2.65 -16.46
CA GLU A 56 -12.05 2.54 -17.43
C GLU A 56 -12.95 1.34 -17.10
N VAL A 57 -12.36 0.19 -16.82
CA VAL A 57 -13.12 -1.02 -16.44
C VAL A 57 -13.90 -0.77 -15.15
N CYS A 58 -13.28 -0.14 -14.15
CA CYS A 58 -13.96 0.19 -12.91
C CYS A 58 -15.15 1.10 -13.13
N ARG A 59 -14.99 2.11 -13.99
CA ARG A 59 -16.07 3.06 -14.31
C ARG A 59 -17.23 2.35 -15.00
N GLU A 60 -16.95 1.49 -15.97
CA GLU A 60 -17.95 0.72 -16.69
C GLU A 60 -18.75 -0.22 -15.78
N GLN A 61 -18.08 -0.81 -14.79
CA GLN A 61 -18.70 -1.77 -13.89
C GLN A 61 -19.20 -1.18 -12.59
N GLY A 62 -19.03 0.12 -12.38
CA GLY A 62 -19.44 0.79 -11.16
C GLY A 62 -18.65 0.34 -9.94
N ILE A 63 -17.38 -0.03 -10.12
CA ILE A 63 -16.50 -0.49 -9.04
C ILE A 63 -15.59 0.65 -8.61
N GLU A 64 -15.42 0.80 -7.28
CA GLU A 64 -14.48 1.77 -6.73
C GLU A 64 -13.05 1.31 -7.06
N PRO A 65 -12.21 2.14 -7.71
CA PRO A 65 -10.87 1.73 -8.11
C PRO A 65 -9.89 1.52 -6.97
N ARG A 66 -10.05 2.24 -5.86
CA ARG A 66 -9.16 2.12 -4.70
C ARG A 66 -9.77 1.22 -3.64
N LYS A 67 -8.89 0.47 -2.93
CA LYS A 67 -9.32 -0.30 -1.76
C LYS A 67 -9.90 0.62 -0.71
N GLN A 68 -10.97 0.18 -0.07
CA GLN A 68 -11.59 0.91 1.03
C GLN A 68 -11.08 0.34 2.36
N PHE A 69 -10.76 1.24 3.29
CA PHE A 69 -10.21 0.86 4.59
C PHE A 69 -11.13 1.36 5.70
N SER A 70 -11.53 0.46 6.58
CA SER A 70 -12.46 0.78 7.68
C SER A 70 -11.80 1.46 8.86
N GLY A 71 -10.49 1.36 8.96
CA GLY A 71 -9.74 1.77 10.16
C GLY A 71 -9.66 0.68 11.21
N LYS A 72 -10.20 -0.51 10.94
CA LYS A 72 -10.14 -1.65 11.86
C LYS A 72 -9.32 -2.77 11.25
N PHE A 73 -8.39 -3.30 12.03
CA PHE A 73 -7.64 -4.49 11.66
C PHE A 73 -7.13 -5.17 12.93
N ASN A 74 -6.86 -6.46 12.83
CA ASN A 74 -6.35 -7.25 13.96
C ASN A 74 -4.83 -7.30 13.89
N LEU A 75 -4.19 -7.11 15.03
CA LEU A 75 -2.74 -7.17 15.14
C LEU A 75 -2.37 -8.22 16.19
N ARG A 76 -1.48 -9.14 15.82
CA ARG A 76 -0.92 -10.11 16.75
C ARG A 76 0.51 -9.72 17.07
N ILE A 77 0.81 -9.60 18.35
CA ILE A 77 2.13 -9.23 18.84
C ILE A 77 2.54 -10.22 19.95
N PRO A 78 3.84 -10.30 20.27
CA PRO A 78 4.28 -11.13 21.39
C PRO A 78 3.62 -10.70 22.69
N PRO A 79 3.29 -11.65 23.59
CA PRO A 79 2.68 -11.32 24.88
C PRO A 79 3.47 -10.29 25.69
N GLU A 80 4.80 -10.35 25.62
CA GLU A 80 5.68 -9.42 26.34
C GLU A 80 5.49 -7.98 25.85
N LEU A 81 5.32 -7.81 24.54
CA LEU A 81 5.08 -6.49 23.94
C LEU A 81 3.69 -5.98 24.32
N HIS A 82 2.70 -6.88 24.32
CA HIS A 82 1.34 -6.54 24.74
C HIS A 82 1.33 -6.03 26.18
N GLU A 83 2.05 -6.73 27.06
CA GLU A 83 2.18 -6.33 28.47
C GLU A 83 2.83 -4.95 28.59
N GLN A 84 3.96 -4.74 27.91
CA GLN A 84 4.66 -3.46 27.93
C GLN A 84 3.78 -2.31 27.45
N LEU A 85 3.05 -2.51 26.37
CA LEU A 85 2.14 -1.49 25.85
C LEU A 85 1.02 -1.19 26.82
N SER A 86 0.45 -2.23 27.45
CA SER A 86 -0.65 -2.07 28.41
C SER A 86 -0.20 -1.29 29.63
N LEU A 87 0.98 -1.62 30.17
CA LEU A 87 1.52 -0.92 31.33
C LEU A 87 1.87 0.53 31.00
N GLU A 88 2.44 0.77 29.84
CA GLU A 88 2.80 2.12 29.40
C GLU A 88 1.54 2.98 29.20
N ALA A 89 0.51 2.42 28.60
CA ALA A 89 -0.76 3.11 28.40
C ALA A 89 -1.38 3.50 29.75
N GLU A 90 -1.39 2.56 30.71
CA GLU A 90 -1.90 2.79 32.03
C GLU A 90 -1.11 3.89 32.75
N ALA A 91 0.22 3.86 32.64
CA ALA A 91 1.10 4.87 33.24
C ALA A 91 0.84 6.26 32.66
N GLN A 92 0.49 6.35 31.39
CA GLN A 92 0.21 7.63 30.72
C GLN A 92 -1.26 8.04 30.82
N GLY A 93 -2.11 7.24 31.42
CA GLY A 93 -3.53 7.53 31.49
C GLY A 93 -4.26 7.44 30.16
N LYS A 94 -3.75 6.62 29.25
CA LYS A 94 -4.32 6.43 27.91
C LYS A 94 -4.86 5.03 27.75
N SER A 95 -5.77 4.83 26.79
CA SER A 95 -6.17 3.48 26.42
C SER A 95 -5.03 2.81 25.64
N LEU A 96 -4.99 1.47 25.65
CA LEU A 96 -4.05 0.71 24.85
C LEU A 96 -4.20 1.07 23.36
N ASN A 97 -5.44 1.19 22.91
CA ASN A 97 -5.72 1.55 21.52
C ASN A 97 -5.15 2.92 21.15
N ALA A 98 -5.30 3.92 22.02
CA ALA A 98 -4.77 5.26 21.78
C ALA A 98 -3.25 5.26 21.72
N LEU A 99 -2.59 4.55 22.62
CA LEU A 99 -1.14 4.45 22.62
C LEU A 99 -0.63 3.73 21.37
N ALA A 100 -1.27 2.64 20.98
CA ALA A 100 -0.91 1.88 19.78
C ALA A 100 -1.07 2.74 18.52
N GLN A 101 -2.16 3.49 18.41
CA GLN A 101 -2.39 4.40 17.29
C GLN A 101 -1.29 5.46 17.18
N GLU A 102 -0.94 6.06 18.31
CA GLU A 102 0.11 7.07 18.37
C GLU A 102 1.47 6.50 17.93
N ALA A 103 1.81 5.30 18.44
CA ALA A 103 3.06 4.64 18.09
C ALA A 103 3.13 4.29 16.59
N LEU A 104 2.05 3.78 16.03
CA LEU A 104 1.99 3.45 14.61
C LEU A 104 2.09 4.70 13.74
N GLN A 105 1.40 5.76 14.12
CA GLN A 105 1.42 7.02 13.41
C GLN A 105 2.84 7.62 13.39
N ASN A 106 3.53 7.58 14.53
CA ASN A 106 4.90 8.07 14.65
C ASN A 106 5.87 7.25 13.80
N SER A 107 5.64 5.96 13.63
CA SER A 107 6.53 5.11 12.85
C SER A 107 6.45 5.38 11.34
N LEU A 108 5.37 6.02 10.88
CA LEU A 108 5.16 6.31 9.46
C LEU A 108 5.50 7.76 9.08
N SER A 109 5.75 8.59 10.06
CA SER A 109 6.05 10.02 9.81
C SER A 109 7.54 10.31 9.61
#